data_d5c204413f3fb40c04851e0842950218
#
_entry.id   d5c204413f3fb40c04851e0842950218
#
_cell.length_a   1.000
_cell.length_b   1.000
_cell.length_c   1.000
_cell.angle_alpha   90.00
_cell.angle_beta   90.00
_cell.angle_gamma   90.00
#
_symmetry.space_group_name_H-M   'P 1'
#
loop_
_entity.id
_entity.type
_entity.pdbx_description
1 polymer ?
#
loop_
_entity_poly.entity_id
_entity_poly.type
_entity_poly.pdbx_seq_one_letter_code
_entity_poly.pdbx_strand_id
1 'polypeptide(L)'
;MIYRQNFGKEGENAAAAYLQQNGYQVLHKNYRYKRAEIDIIAQKEQVLVFAEVKTRSTNRHGYPEEAVSARKEALFLDAAADYIEKTGWLYDIRFDILAVTPAASGFDVYHVEDAFH
;
A
#
# COMPACT_ATOMS: atom_id res chain seq x y z
N MET A 1 -17.54 -3.60 -16.03
CA MET A 1 -16.48 -4.01 -16.91
C MET A 1 -15.43 -4.77 -16.17
N ILE A 2 -15.11 -5.90 -16.70
CA ILE A 2 -14.16 -6.81 -16.12
C ILE A 2 -12.76 -6.19 -15.97
N TYR A 3 -12.39 -5.35 -16.91
CA TYR A 3 -11.11 -4.67 -16.89
C TYR A 3 -10.81 -3.92 -15.62
N ARG A 4 -11.77 -3.09 -15.15
CA ARG A 4 -11.51 -2.22 -14.01
C ARG A 4 -11.38 -2.98 -12.72
N GLN A 5 -12.17 -4.04 -12.57
CA GLN A 5 -12.10 -4.88 -11.37
C GLN A 5 -10.77 -5.62 -11.33
N ASN A 6 -10.37 -6.17 -12.48
CA ASN A 6 -9.12 -6.93 -12.56
C ASN A 6 -7.91 -6.01 -12.47
N PHE A 7 -8.02 -4.80 -13.01
CA PHE A 7 -6.91 -3.85 -13.04
C PHE A 7 -6.46 -3.49 -11.63
N GLY A 8 -7.40 -3.14 -10.76
CA GLY A 8 -7.06 -2.81 -9.38
C GLY A 8 -6.44 -4.00 -8.65
N LYS A 9 -7.02 -5.18 -8.82
CA LYS A 9 -6.50 -6.38 -8.18
C LYS A 9 -5.13 -6.78 -8.75
N GLU A 10 -4.96 -6.65 -10.04
CA GLU A 10 -3.67 -6.93 -10.68
C GLU A 10 -2.61 -5.96 -10.18
N GLY A 11 -2.97 -4.69 -9.98
CA GLY A 11 -2.06 -3.69 -9.44
C GLY A 11 -1.63 -4.04 -8.02
N GLU A 12 -2.56 -4.48 -7.19
CA GLU A 12 -2.23 -4.91 -5.83
C GLU A 12 -1.30 -6.12 -5.85
N ASN A 13 -1.57 -7.07 -6.75
CA ASN A 13 -0.71 -8.23 -6.86
C ASN A 13 0.70 -7.85 -7.33
N ALA A 14 0.78 -6.90 -8.27
CA ALA A 14 2.09 -6.40 -8.74
C ALA A 14 2.84 -5.70 -7.61
N ALA A 15 2.13 -4.92 -6.81
CA ALA A 15 2.74 -4.24 -5.67
C ALA A 15 3.26 -5.25 -4.64
N ALA A 16 2.49 -6.29 -4.36
CA ALA A 16 2.91 -7.32 -3.43
C ALA A 16 4.15 -8.06 -3.95
N ALA A 17 4.16 -8.40 -5.23
CA ALA A 17 5.31 -9.08 -5.85
C ALA A 17 6.55 -8.19 -5.80
N TYR A 18 6.38 -6.89 -6.05
CA TYR A 18 7.48 -5.93 -5.97
C TYR A 18 8.07 -5.92 -4.57
N LEU A 19 7.22 -5.86 -3.56
CA LEU A 19 7.70 -5.86 -2.17
C LEU A 19 8.46 -7.13 -1.84
N GLN A 20 7.93 -8.28 -2.27
CA GLN A 20 8.59 -9.56 -2.04
C GLN A 20 9.96 -9.62 -2.71
N GLN A 21 10.05 -9.10 -3.93
CA GLN A 21 11.32 -9.06 -4.66
C GLN A 21 12.34 -8.14 -3.98
N ASN A 22 11.87 -7.19 -3.20
CA ASN A 22 12.72 -6.24 -2.49
C ASN A 22 12.93 -6.64 -1.03
N GLY A 23 12.66 -7.88 -0.69
CA GLY A 23 12.99 -8.42 0.61
C GLY A 23 11.93 -8.25 1.68
N TYR A 24 10.72 -7.81 1.31
CA TYR A 24 9.63 -7.68 2.26
C TYR A 24 8.85 -8.99 2.33
N GLN A 25 8.36 -9.30 3.51
CA GLN A 25 7.38 -10.36 3.71
C GLN A 25 6.02 -9.72 3.75
N VAL A 26 5.12 -10.12 2.85
CA VAL A 26 3.74 -9.62 2.85
C VAL A 26 2.97 -10.40 3.90
N LEU A 27 2.51 -9.69 4.93
CA LEU A 27 1.84 -10.31 6.07
C LEU A 27 0.33 -10.35 5.89
N HIS A 28 -0.24 -9.33 5.25
CA HIS A 28 -1.69 -9.23 5.12
C HIS A 28 -2.04 -8.36 3.92
N LYS A 29 -3.15 -8.68 3.26
CA LYS A 29 -3.68 -7.87 2.16
C LYS A 29 -5.11 -7.50 2.48
N ASN A 30 -5.46 -6.26 2.16
CA ASN A 30 -6.82 -5.75 2.33
C ASN A 30 -7.29 -5.86 3.78
N TYR A 31 -6.49 -5.32 4.69
CA TYR A 31 -6.81 -5.31 6.10
C TYR A 31 -7.85 -4.24 6.38
N ARG A 32 -8.98 -4.65 6.95
CA ARG A 32 -10.09 -3.73 7.22
C ARG A 32 -10.24 -3.48 8.70
N TYR A 33 -10.49 -2.20 9.02
CA TYR A 33 -10.82 -1.78 10.37
C TYR A 33 -11.83 -0.65 10.24
N LYS A 34 -13.09 -0.91 10.64
CA LYS A 34 -14.19 0.04 10.50
C LYS A 34 -14.33 0.45 9.04
N ARG A 35 -14.15 1.74 8.73
CA ARG A 35 -14.28 2.26 7.36
C ARG A 35 -12.96 2.34 6.62
N ALA A 36 -11.90 1.93 7.27
CA ALA A 36 -10.57 2.03 6.71
C ALA A 36 -10.13 0.69 6.11
N GLU A 37 -9.25 0.76 5.13
CA GLU A 37 -8.64 -0.42 4.54
C GLU A 37 -7.18 -0.12 4.28
N ILE A 38 -6.32 -1.07 4.66
CA ILE A 38 -4.90 -1.01 4.32
C ILE A 38 -4.66 -2.06 3.26
N ASP A 39 -4.17 -1.62 2.11
CA ASP A 39 -4.04 -2.52 0.96
C ASP A 39 -3.03 -3.63 1.20
N ILE A 40 -1.87 -3.30 1.75
CA ILE A 40 -0.83 -4.28 2.04
C ILE A 40 -0.16 -3.95 3.38
N ILE A 41 0.02 -4.96 4.21
CA ILE A 41 0.85 -4.86 5.40
C ILE A 41 2.03 -5.80 5.18
N ALA A 42 3.24 -5.27 5.29
CA ALA A 42 4.45 -6.03 5.01
C ALA A 42 5.52 -5.74 6.06
N GLN A 43 6.51 -6.60 6.12
CA GLN A 43 7.59 -6.46 7.09
C GLN A 43 8.93 -6.70 6.40
N LYS A 44 9.89 -5.86 6.72
CA LYS A 44 11.27 -6.09 6.32
C LYS A 44 12.14 -5.79 7.52
N GLU A 45 12.86 -6.80 7.99
CA GLU A 45 13.67 -6.68 9.21
C GLU A 45 12.77 -6.20 10.36
N GLN A 46 13.10 -5.10 11.01
CA GLN A 46 12.32 -4.58 12.14
C GLN A 46 11.44 -3.41 11.75
N VAL A 47 11.05 -3.34 10.48
CA VAL A 47 10.15 -2.29 10.00
C VAL A 47 8.85 -2.93 9.52
N LEU A 48 7.75 -2.49 10.10
CA LEU A 48 6.41 -2.88 9.67
C LEU A 48 5.88 -1.78 8.77
N VAL A 49 5.49 -2.15 7.56
CA VAL A 49 5.09 -1.20 6.53
C VAL A 49 3.60 -1.34 6.26
N PHE A 50 2.89 -0.23 6.33
CA PHE A 50 1.48 -0.13 5.96
C PHE A 50 1.42 0.61 4.63
N ALA A 51 0.98 -0.07 3.59
CA ALA A 51 1.08 0.47 2.24
C ALA A 51 -0.29 0.69 1.60
N GLU A 52 -0.42 1.83 0.96
CA GLU A 52 -1.55 2.16 0.10
C GLU A 52 -1.11 1.91 -1.34
N VAL A 53 -1.92 1.19 -2.10
CA VAL A 53 -1.63 0.90 -3.51
C VAL A 53 -2.48 1.80 -4.38
N LYS A 54 -1.84 2.55 -5.26
CA LYS A 54 -2.50 3.42 -6.23
C LYS A 54 -2.25 2.87 -7.63
N THR A 55 -3.26 2.26 -8.22
CA THR A 55 -3.15 1.72 -9.58
C THR A 55 -3.74 2.73 -10.56
N ARG A 56 -2.93 3.19 -11.49
CA ARG A 56 -3.33 4.22 -12.44
C ARG A 56 -2.86 3.84 -13.83
N SER A 57 -3.64 4.25 -14.83
CA SER A 57 -3.25 4.00 -16.23
C SER A 57 -2.16 4.96 -16.70
N THR A 58 -1.93 6.06 -15.97
CA THR A 58 -0.95 7.09 -16.35
C THR A 58 -0.60 7.92 -15.11
N ASN A 59 0.55 8.59 -15.16
CA ASN A 59 1.00 9.49 -14.10
C ASN A 59 0.53 10.94 -14.28
N ARG A 60 -0.45 11.17 -15.13
CA ARG A 60 -0.92 12.53 -15.43
C ARG A 60 -1.58 13.23 -14.25
N HIS A 61 -1.99 12.49 -13.24
CA HIS A 61 -2.84 13.03 -12.17
C HIS A 61 -2.05 13.45 -10.94
N GLY A 62 -0.77 13.77 -11.12
CA GLY A 62 0.08 14.25 -10.05
C GLY A 62 0.85 13.14 -9.37
N TYR A 63 1.50 13.48 -8.29
CA TYR A 63 2.30 12.52 -7.55
C TYR A 63 1.42 11.70 -6.61
N PRO A 64 1.79 10.43 -6.36
CA PRO A 64 0.95 9.54 -5.55
C PRO A 64 0.62 10.09 -4.16
N GLU A 65 1.56 10.72 -3.49
CA GLU A 65 1.34 11.23 -2.14
C GLU A 65 0.32 12.38 -2.09
N GLU A 66 0.08 13.05 -3.22
CA GLU A 66 -0.90 14.12 -3.29
C GLU A 66 -2.33 13.60 -3.35
N ALA A 67 -2.50 12.31 -3.63
CA ALA A 67 -3.82 11.72 -3.77
C ALA A 67 -4.44 11.29 -2.45
N VAL A 68 -3.71 11.36 -1.34
CA VAL A 68 -4.20 10.93 -0.03
C VAL A 68 -4.69 12.14 0.75
N SER A 69 -6.00 12.19 1.02
CA SER A 69 -6.60 13.27 1.79
C SER A 69 -6.30 13.10 3.28
N ALA A 70 -6.43 14.19 4.04
CA ALA A 70 -6.23 14.16 5.49
C ALA A 70 -7.19 13.17 6.15
N ARG A 71 -8.43 13.12 5.68
CA ARG A 71 -9.42 12.18 6.23
C ARG A 71 -9.02 10.72 5.97
N LYS A 72 -8.60 10.42 4.74
CA LYS A 72 -8.18 9.08 4.41
C LYS A 72 -6.95 8.68 5.18
N GLU A 73 -6.02 9.61 5.34
CA GLU A 73 -4.82 9.37 6.13
C GLU A 73 -5.18 9.04 7.58
N ALA A 74 -6.11 9.80 8.19
CA ALA A 74 -6.53 9.54 9.56
C ALA A 74 -7.15 8.16 9.72
N LEU A 75 -8.00 7.76 8.78
CA LEU A 75 -8.62 6.43 8.80
C LEU A 75 -7.56 5.34 8.65
N PHE A 76 -6.60 5.56 7.78
CA PHE A 76 -5.51 4.61 7.55
C PHE A 76 -4.67 4.45 8.83
N LEU A 77 -4.37 5.55 9.50
CA LEU A 77 -3.60 5.52 10.75
C LEU A 77 -4.36 4.78 11.86
N ASP A 78 -5.69 4.93 11.91
CA ASP A 78 -6.51 4.22 12.88
C ASP A 78 -6.44 2.71 12.64
N ALA A 79 -6.50 2.28 11.39
CA ALA A 79 -6.41 0.87 11.05
C ALA A 79 -5.03 0.31 11.39
N ALA A 80 -3.99 1.09 11.16
CA ALA A 80 -2.62 0.68 11.50
C ALA A 80 -2.47 0.52 13.01
N ALA A 81 -3.02 1.46 13.77
CA ALA A 81 -2.98 1.39 15.24
C ALA A 81 -3.68 0.13 15.74
N ASP A 82 -4.82 -0.23 15.16
CA ASP A 82 -5.53 -1.44 15.50
C ASP A 82 -4.68 -2.69 15.24
N TYR A 83 -4.01 -2.73 14.11
CA TYR A 83 -3.15 -3.86 13.77
C TYR A 83 -1.96 -3.97 14.72
N ILE A 84 -1.34 -2.83 15.04
CA ILE A 84 -0.20 -2.79 15.96
C ILE A 84 -0.63 -3.31 17.33
N GLU A 85 -1.79 -2.87 17.82
CA GLU A 85 -2.29 -3.30 19.10
C GLU A 85 -2.56 -4.80 19.12
N LYS A 86 -3.21 -5.31 18.09
CA LYS A 86 -3.58 -6.72 18.02
C LYS A 86 -2.38 -7.64 17.89
N THR A 87 -1.33 -7.20 17.22
CA THR A 87 -0.15 -8.03 16.99
C THR A 87 0.95 -7.82 18.02
N GLY A 88 0.88 -6.73 18.79
CA GLY A 88 1.92 -6.41 19.76
C GLY A 88 3.23 -5.99 19.14
N TRP A 89 3.19 -5.41 17.94
CA TRP A 89 4.41 -4.97 17.26
C TRP A 89 5.09 -3.86 18.07
N LEU A 90 6.38 -4.01 18.34
CA LEU A 90 7.12 -3.09 19.22
C LEU A 90 8.28 -2.38 18.52
N TYR A 91 8.45 -2.60 17.22
CA TYR A 91 9.57 -2.03 16.49
C TYR A 91 9.12 -0.92 15.56
N ASP A 92 9.91 -0.58 14.56
CA ASP A 92 9.63 0.56 13.69
C ASP A 92 8.41 0.32 12.80
N ILE A 93 7.71 1.39 12.47
CA ILE A 93 6.61 1.36 11.51
C ILE A 93 6.83 2.43 10.46
N ARG A 94 6.28 2.19 9.27
CA ARG A 94 6.41 3.13 8.17
C ARG A 94 5.16 3.06 7.31
N PHE A 95 4.74 4.21 6.77
CA PHE A 95 3.55 4.32 5.93
C PHE A 95 3.99 4.67 4.51
N ASP A 96 3.73 3.78 3.58
CA ASP A 96 4.23 3.88 2.22
C ASP A 96 3.10 3.96 1.20
N ILE A 97 3.39 4.51 0.04
CA ILE A 97 2.50 4.46 -1.11
C ILE A 97 3.21 3.72 -2.23
N LEU A 98 2.50 2.80 -2.86
CA LEU A 98 2.99 2.08 -4.03
C LEU A 98 2.13 2.48 -5.22
N ALA A 99 2.71 3.22 -6.14
CA ALA A 99 2.03 3.66 -7.35
C ALA A 99 2.33 2.67 -8.47
N VAL A 100 1.29 2.07 -9.02
CA VAL A 100 1.42 0.99 -9.99
C VAL A 100 0.82 1.46 -11.31
N THR A 101 1.62 1.40 -12.38
CA THR A 101 1.17 1.76 -13.72
C THR A 101 1.51 0.64 -14.69
N PRO A 102 0.66 0.43 -15.73
CA PRO A 102 0.96 -0.58 -16.73
C PRO A 102 2.26 -0.26 -17.47
N ALA A 103 3.02 -1.30 -17.75
CA ALA A 103 4.24 -1.21 -18.55
C ALA A 103 4.09 -2.10 -19.78
N ALA A 104 5.10 -2.08 -20.64
CA ALA A 104 5.08 -2.90 -21.85
C ALA A 104 4.90 -4.38 -21.51
N SER A 105 5.43 -4.80 -20.38
CA SER A 105 5.32 -6.17 -19.91
C SER A 105 5.04 -6.14 -18.41
N GLY A 106 3.75 -6.19 -18.03
CA GLY A 106 3.36 -6.17 -16.63
C GLY A 106 3.13 -4.76 -16.11
N PHE A 107 3.72 -4.46 -14.96
CA PHE A 107 3.50 -3.20 -14.27
C PHE A 107 4.81 -2.61 -13.77
N ASP A 108 4.90 -1.29 -13.80
CA ASP A 108 5.93 -0.55 -13.09
C ASP A 108 5.40 -0.17 -11.71
N VAL A 109 6.26 -0.26 -10.70
CA VAL A 109 5.91 0.13 -9.34
C VAL A 109 6.83 1.25 -8.90
N TYR A 110 6.22 2.38 -8.52
CA TYR A 110 6.94 3.50 -7.94
C TYR A 110 6.66 3.50 -6.45
N HIS A 111 7.69 3.35 -5.64
CA HIS A 111 7.56 3.17 -4.20
C HIS A 111 7.93 4.46 -3.48
N VAL A 112 6.96 5.03 -2.77
CA VAL A 112 7.17 6.24 -1.96
C VAL A 112 7.22 5.78 -0.51
N GLU A 113 8.41 5.75 0.06
CA GLU A 113 8.59 5.39 1.47
C GLU A 113 8.28 6.58 2.35
N ASP A 114 7.70 6.30 3.51
CA ASP A 114 7.40 7.31 4.51
C ASP A 114 6.56 8.44 3.91
N ALA A 115 5.47 8.06 3.26
CA ALA A 115 4.66 8.98 2.47
C ALA A 115 3.69 9.82 3.30
N PHE A 116 3.40 9.40 4.54
CA PHE A 116 2.48 10.11 5.43
C PHE A 116 3.27 10.83 6.50
N HIS A 117 3.06 12.11 6.60
CA HIS A 117 3.80 12.92 7.57
C HIS A 117 2.90 13.58 8.58
#